data_9fb2c8a9457d6d94fe02cf8f730b76c8
#
_entry.id   9fb2c8a9457d6d94fe02cf8f730b76c8
#
_cell.length_a   1.000
_cell.length_b   1.000
_cell.length_c   1.000
_cell.angle_alpha   90.00
_cell.angle_beta   90.00
_cell.angle_gamma   90.00
#
_symmetry.space_group_name_H-M   'P 1'
#
loop_
_entity.id
_entity.type
_entity.pdbx_description
1 polymer ?
#
loop_
_entity_poly.entity_id
_entity_poly.type
_entity_poly.pdbx_seq_one_letter_code
_entity_poly.pdbx_strand_id
1 'polypeptide(L)'
;DDTGKIADEYAAKYPNIVKAIHQENGGHGEAVNTGIRNATGLYFKVVDSDDWVNAEAYHAILDKLQEISGGPQVLDMMISNFVYEKQGAKRKKVMKYTKYMPEGRIFTWKEMGKMPLGKYILMHSVIYRTGLLRECELVLPKHTFYVDNLFVYQPLPSVRTMYYMDVNFYRYFIGREDQSVHEDVMIRRIDQQIRVNKLMIDAIAGRKDIGKNIRRYMLRYLEIIMTVSSIMLIRSGTQENLEKKNELWKYLKNADIHIYRKLRMGILGRGVNLPGGSGRNISVAIYKLAQKFYGFN
;
A
#
# COMPACT_ATOMS: atom_id res chain seq x y z
N ASP A 1 -3.76 -8.79 25.88
CA ASP A 1 -3.13 -10.03 25.40
C ASP A 1 -1.67 -10.08 25.81
N ASP A 2 -0.96 -11.18 25.51
CA ASP A 2 0.43 -11.39 25.93
C ASP A 2 1.48 -10.81 24.96
N THR A 3 1.08 -10.03 23.96
CA THR A 3 2.00 -9.53 22.91
C THR A 3 3.16 -8.72 23.50
N GLY A 4 2.86 -7.83 24.47
CA GLY A 4 3.88 -7.03 25.14
C GLY A 4 4.90 -7.89 25.88
N LYS A 5 4.42 -8.87 26.64
CA LYS A 5 5.28 -9.81 27.40
C LYS A 5 6.18 -10.62 26.45
N ILE A 6 5.64 -11.12 25.34
CA ILE A 6 6.42 -11.85 24.33
C ILE A 6 7.50 -10.94 23.73
N ALA A 7 7.16 -9.69 23.41
CA ALA A 7 8.14 -8.72 22.90
C ALA A 7 9.28 -8.47 23.91
N ASP A 8 8.97 -8.35 25.19
CA ASP A 8 9.97 -8.17 26.25
C ASP A 8 10.87 -9.40 26.44
N GLU A 9 10.30 -10.60 26.37
CA GLU A 9 11.06 -11.85 26.42
C GLU A 9 12.07 -11.94 25.28
N TYR A 10 11.65 -11.58 24.04
CA TYR A 10 12.56 -11.54 22.88
C TYR A 10 13.62 -10.43 23.00
N ALA A 11 13.26 -9.25 23.52
CA ALA A 11 14.21 -8.17 23.74
C ALA A 11 15.25 -8.54 24.82
N ALA A 12 14.86 -9.23 25.88
CA ALA A 12 15.77 -9.75 26.89
C ALA A 12 16.70 -10.84 26.32
N LYS A 13 16.17 -11.72 25.45
CA LYS A 13 16.95 -12.80 24.83
C LYS A 13 17.93 -12.32 23.77
N TYR A 14 17.58 -11.25 23.04
CA TYR A 14 18.38 -10.71 21.92
C TYR A 14 18.55 -9.19 22.01
N PRO A 15 19.20 -8.66 23.07
CA PRO A 15 19.20 -7.22 23.39
C PRO A 15 19.87 -6.33 22.32
N ASN A 16 20.78 -6.90 21.51
CA ASN A 16 21.45 -6.18 20.44
C ASN A 16 20.68 -6.20 19.09
N ILE A 17 19.59 -6.99 19.02
CA ILE A 17 18.83 -7.20 17.77
C ILE A 17 17.39 -6.75 17.95
N VAL A 18 16.77 -7.10 19.09
CA VAL A 18 15.35 -6.84 19.36
C VAL A 18 15.22 -5.69 20.34
N LYS A 19 14.44 -4.68 19.97
CA LYS A 19 14.07 -3.56 20.82
C LYS A 19 12.55 -3.53 20.96
N ALA A 20 12.02 -3.88 22.13
CA ALA A 20 10.61 -3.71 22.45
C ALA A 20 10.32 -2.24 22.77
N ILE A 21 9.26 -1.70 22.18
CA ILE A 21 8.80 -0.32 22.42
C ILE A 21 7.32 -0.35 22.74
N HIS A 22 6.99 -0.04 23.99
CA HIS A 22 5.61 0.06 24.45
C HIS A 22 5.10 1.49 24.30
N GLN A 23 3.87 1.62 23.81
CA GLN A 23 3.22 2.91 23.64
C GLN A 23 1.72 2.79 23.86
N GLU A 24 1.06 3.91 24.10
CA GLU A 24 -0.40 3.98 24.03
C GLU A 24 -0.89 3.58 22.65
N ASN A 25 -2.03 2.88 22.58
CA ASN A 25 -2.57 2.41 21.33
C ASN A 25 -2.94 3.59 20.39
N GLY A 26 -2.17 3.77 19.36
CA GLY A 26 -2.41 4.74 18.28
C GLY A 26 -2.82 4.09 16.95
N GLY A 27 -3.05 2.76 16.96
CA GLY A 27 -3.32 1.95 15.77
C GLY A 27 -2.06 1.64 14.97
N HIS A 28 -2.22 0.86 13.89
CA HIS A 28 -1.13 0.38 13.03
C HIS A 28 -0.22 1.52 12.54
N GLY A 29 -0.79 2.64 12.06
CA GLY A 29 0.00 3.77 11.56
C GLY A 29 0.96 4.35 12.60
N GLU A 30 0.53 4.50 13.87
CA GLU A 30 1.42 5.01 14.91
C GLU A 30 2.48 4.00 15.31
N ALA A 31 2.20 2.70 15.25
CA ALA A 31 3.21 1.68 15.46
C ALA A 31 4.31 1.77 14.39
N VAL A 32 3.95 1.95 13.12
CA VAL A 32 4.91 2.17 12.03
C VAL A 32 5.68 3.47 12.21
N ASN A 33 5.02 4.59 12.58
CA ASN A 33 5.69 5.88 12.87
C ASN A 33 6.74 5.71 13.98
N THR A 34 6.38 5.00 15.05
CA THR A 34 7.30 4.72 16.17
C THR A 34 8.47 3.87 15.70
N GLY A 35 8.22 2.87 14.86
CA GLY A 35 9.28 2.08 14.23
C GLY A 35 10.25 2.95 13.43
N ILE A 36 9.74 3.85 12.56
CA ILE A 36 10.58 4.75 11.75
C ILE A 36 11.42 5.68 12.64
N ARG A 37 10.83 6.24 13.70
CA ARG A 37 11.55 7.12 14.64
C ARG A 37 12.70 6.41 15.36
N ASN A 38 12.50 5.14 15.70
CA ASN A 38 13.45 4.37 16.51
C ASN A 38 14.39 3.46 15.68
N ALA A 39 14.14 3.28 14.39
CA ALA A 39 14.99 2.48 13.53
C ALA A 39 16.40 3.05 13.44
N THR A 40 17.42 2.22 13.61
CA THR A 40 18.85 2.57 13.45
C THR A 40 19.47 1.96 12.21
N GLY A 41 18.79 0.98 11.60
CA GLY A 41 19.26 0.31 10.37
C GLY A 41 19.12 1.20 9.14
N LEU A 42 19.95 0.94 8.13
CA LEU A 42 19.96 1.66 6.86
C LEU A 42 18.64 1.48 6.08
N TYR A 43 18.00 0.33 6.24
CA TYR A 43 16.75 -0.02 5.56
C TYR A 43 15.67 -0.38 6.56
N PHE A 44 14.44 -0.05 6.20
CA PHE A 44 13.25 -0.23 7.01
C PHE A 44 12.23 -1.11 6.32
N LYS A 45 11.76 -2.15 7.00
CA LYS A 45 10.72 -3.06 6.54
C LYS A 45 9.63 -3.19 7.61
N VAL A 46 8.37 -3.01 7.22
CA VAL A 46 7.23 -3.34 8.07
C VAL A 46 6.89 -4.82 7.89
N VAL A 47 6.73 -5.54 9.00
CA VAL A 47 6.16 -6.89 9.04
C VAL A 47 5.03 -6.88 10.05
N ASP A 48 3.82 -7.22 9.60
CA ASP A 48 2.64 -7.27 10.46
C ASP A 48 2.71 -8.49 11.39
N SER A 49 2.10 -8.40 12.56
CA SER A 49 2.22 -9.42 13.63
C SER A 49 1.59 -10.77 13.28
N ASP A 50 0.71 -10.81 12.29
CA ASP A 50 0.07 -12.03 11.78
C ASP A 50 0.73 -12.58 10.50
N ASP A 51 1.79 -11.92 10.03
CA ASP A 51 2.53 -12.27 8.83
C ASP A 51 3.95 -12.77 9.17
N TRP A 52 4.68 -13.26 8.16
CA TRP A 52 6.08 -13.67 8.31
C TRP A 52 6.89 -13.49 7.03
N VAL A 53 8.17 -13.75 7.10
CA VAL A 53 9.08 -13.70 5.95
C VAL A 53 9.70 -15.07 5.69
N ASN A 54 10.01 -15.35 4.42
CA ASN A 54 10.74 -16.56 4.05
C ASN A 54 12.23 -16.38 4.40
N ALA A 55 12.82 -17.34 5.11
CA ALA A 55 14.18 -17.25 5.63
C ALA A 55 15.25 -17.16 4.52
N GLU A 56 15.15 -18.00 3.47
CA GLU A 56 16.10 -17.99 2.35
C GLU A 56 16.05 -16.65 1.60
N ALA A 57 14.83 -16.15 1.31
CA ALA A 57 14.64 -14.85 0.67
C ALA A 57 15.15 -13.71 1.57
N TYR A 58 15.01 -13.83 2.89
CA TYR A 58 15.51 -12.86 3.85
C TYR A 58 17.04 -12.75 3.78
N HIS A 59 17.76 -13.87 3.83
CA HIS A 59 19.22 -13.88 3.69
C HIS A 59 19.67 -13.30 2.35
N ALA A 60 19.04 -13.73 1.25
CA ALA A 60 19.36 -13.20 -0.08
C ALA A 60 19.15 -11.68 -0.19
N ILE A 61 18.10 -11.14 0.47
CA ILE A 61 17.84 -9.70 0.52
C ILE A 61 18.92 -8.99 1.35
N LEU A 62 19.31 -9.53 2.52
CA LEU A 62 20.33 -8.93 3.36
C LEU A 62 21.68 -8.88 2.65
N ASP A 63 22.10 -9.99 2.01
CA ASP A 63 23.34 -10.05 1.25
C ASP A 63 23.36 -9.01 0.13
N LYS A 64 22.25 -8.88 -0.60
CA LYS A 64 22.13 -7.90 -1.67
C LYS A 64 22.09 -6.45 -1.16
N LEU A 65 21.43 -6.18 -0.05
CA LEU A 65 21.44 -4.85 0.57
C LEU A 65 22.83 -4.47 1.08
N GLN A 66 23.57 -5.43 1.63
CA GLN A 66 24.97 -5.23 2.06
C GLN A 66 25.88 -4.92 0.85
N GLU A 67 25.77 -5.69 -0.23
CA GLU A 67 26.50 -5.45 -1.48
C GLU A 67 26.23 -4.03 -2.04
N ILE A 68 24.95 -3.64 -2.13
CA ILE A 68 24.57 -2.33 -2.67
C ILE A 68 25.02 -1.20 -1.75
N SER A 69 24.96 -1.38 -0.43
CA SER A 69 25.34 -0.35 0.54
C SER A 69 26.86 -0.05 0.51
N GLY A 70 27.69 -0.98 0.08
CA GLY A 70 29.12 -0.77 -0.18
C GLY A 70 29.45 -0.13 -1.53
N GLY A 71 28.44 0.05 -2.39
CA GLY A 71 28.58 0.58 -3.74
C GLY A 71 28.45 2.11 -3.84
N PRO A 72 28.67 2.66 -5.05
CA PRO A 72 28.66 4.12 -5.28
C PRO A 72 27.25 4.73 -5.33
N GLN A 73 26.21 3.93 -5.41
CA GLN A 73 24.82 4.40 -5.55
C GLN A 73 24.00 4.09 -4.30
N VAL A 74 23.27 5.09 -3.82
CA VAL A 74 22.31 4.93 -2.74
C VAL A 74 21.04 4.28 -3.31
N LEU A 75 20.56 3.22 -2.67
CA LEU A 75 19.28 2.59 -2.98
C LEU A 75 18.18 3.16 -2.09
N ASP A 76 17.15 3.74 -2.70
CA ASP A 76 16.00 4.32 -1.97
C ASP A 76 14.92 3.28 -1.65
N MET A 77 14.65 2.34 -2.58
CA MET A 77 13.59 1.36 -2.43
C MET A 77 13.98 0.02 -3.05
N MET A 78 13.98 -1.04 -2.24
CA MET A 78 14.01 -2.41 -2.73
C MET A 78 12.60 -2.97 -2.80
N ILE A 79 12.32 -3.73 -3.84
CA ILE A 79 11.02 -4.37 -4.09
C ILE A 79 11.24 -5.86 -4.23
N SER A 80 10.40 -6.66 -3.57
CA SER A 80 10.36 -8.12 -3.68
C SER A 80 8.93 -8.60 -3.87
N ASN A 81 8.76 -9.89 -4.18
CA ASN A 81 7.44 -10.49 -4.25
C ASN A 81 6.86 -10.71 -2.85
N PHE A 82 5.52 -10.81 -2.80
CA PHE A 82 4.83 -11.37 -1.65
C PHE A 82 3.89 -12.49 -2.08
N VAL A 83 3.56 -13.35 -1.13
CA VAL A 83 2.74 -14.54 -1.35
C VAL A 83 1.51 -14.48 -0.46
N TYR A 84 0.34 -14.64 -1.03
CA TYR A 84 -0.88 -14.82 -0.25
C TYR A 84 -0.90 -16.22 0.38
N GLU A 85 -0.87 -16.27 1.70
CA GLU A 85 -0.98 -17.47 2.51
C GLU A 85 -2.43 -17.64 2.99
N LYS A 86 -3.26 -18.24 2.13
CA LYS A 86 -4.68 -18.46 2.44
C LYS A 86 -4.85 -19.83 3.07
N GLN A 87 -5.47 -19.88 4.25
CA GLN A 87 -5.76 -21.13 4.95
C GLN A 87 -6.62 -22.05 4.07
N GLY A 88 -6.21 -23.32 3.94
CA GLY A 88 -6.92 -24.32 3.12
C GLY A 88 -6.73 -24.17 1.60
N ALA A 89 -6.02 -23.20 1.09
CA ALA A 89 -5.79 -23.05 -0.34
C ALA A 89 -4.74 -24.05 -0.85
N LYS A 90 -5.11 -24.84 -1.86
CA LYS A 90 -4.20 -25.79 -2.52
C LYS A 90 -3.07 -25.13 -3.32
N ARG A 91 -3.29 -23.90 -3.78
CA ARG A 91 -2.30 -23.11 -4.56
C ARG A 91 -2.15 -21.72 -3.96
N LYS A 92 -0.90 -21.33 -3.76
CA LYS A 92 -0.55 -19.98 -3.28
C LYS A 92 -0.48 -19.02 -4.44
N LYS A 93 -1.03 -17.81 -4.27
CA LYS A 93 -0.95 -16.73 -5.27
C LYS A 93 0.27 -15.88 -4.95
N VAL A 94 1.19 -15.79 -5.91
CA VAL A 94 2.38 -14.95 -5.80
C VAL A 94 2.17 -13.63 -6.56
N MET A 95 2.45 -12.52 -5.91
CA MET A 95 2.44 -11.19 -6.53
C MET A 95 3.86 -10.83 -6.98
N LYS A 96 4.11 -10.99 -8.28
CA LYS A 96 5.40 -10.73 -8.95
C LYS A 96 5.37 -9.46 -9.78
N TYR A 97 6.55 -8.83 -9.92
CA TYR A 97 6.72 -7.59 -10.69
C TYR A 97 7.69 -7.72 -11.87
N THR A 98 8.23 -8.91 -12.15
CA THR A 98 9.21 -9.21 -13.22
C THR A 98 8.86 -8.64 -14.60
N LYS A 99 7.56 -8.58 -14.95
CA LYS A 99 7.11 -8.02 -16.23
C LYS A 99 7.18 -6.49 -16.32
N TYR A 100 7.40 -5.82 -15.19
CA TYR A 100 7.26 -4.36 -15.07
C TYR A 100 8.50 -3.67 -14.52
N MET A 101 9.40 -4.43 -13.92
CA MET A 101 10.61 -3.89 -13.27
C MET A 101 11.83 -4.64 -13.77
N PRO A 102 12.92 -3.92 -14.09
CA PRO A 102 14.22 -4.55 -14.33
C PRO A 102 14.66 -5.34 -13.08
N GLU A 103 15.15 -6.56 -13.30
CA GLU A 103 15.60 -7.45 -12.25
C GLU A 103 17.14 -7.37 -12.14
N GLY A 104 17.65 -7.55 -10.91
CA GLY A 104 19.09 -7.77 -10.65
C GLY A 104 19.98 -6.54 -10.82
N ARG A 105 19.41 -5.35 -10.98
CA ARG A 105 20.17 -4.10 -11.08
C ARG A 105 19.39 -2.92 -10.51
N ILE A 106 20.10 -1.86 -10.16
CA ILE A 106 19.48 -0.57 -9.80
C ILE A 106 18.85 0.04 -11.06
N PHE A 107 17.64 0.57 -10.92
CA PHE A 107 16.90 1.21 -11.97
C PHE A 107 16.10 2.42 -11.44
N THR A 108 15.55 3.21 -12.35
CA THR A 108 14.80 4.43 -12.05
C THR A 108 13.36 4.33 -12.57
N TRP A 109 12.52 5.28 -12.20
CA TRP A 109 11.15 5.38 -12.72
C TRP A 109 11.05 5.47 -14.25
N LYS A 110 12.13 5.85 -14.95
CA LYS A 110 12.15 5.91 -16.41
C LYS A 110 12.12 4.51 -17.04
N GLU A 111 12.67 3.55 -16.34
CA GLU A 111 12.84 2.16 -16.80
C GLU A 111 11.70 1.25 -16.34
N MET A 112 10.89 1.74 -15.39
CA MET A 112 9.73 0.99 -14.91
C MET A 112 8.65 0.88 -16.00
N GLY A 113 8.28 -0.35 -16.31
CA GLY A 113 7.21 -0.68 -17.26
C GLY A 113 5.82 -0.25 -16.78
N LYS A 114 4.87 -0.28 -17.69
CA LYS A 114 3.48 0.07 -17.40
C LYS A 114 2.78 -1.09 -16.69
N MET A 115 2.49 -0.94 -15.41
CA MET A 115 1.66 -1.90 -14.69
C MET A 115 0.21 -1.89 -15.20
N PRO A 116 -0.45 -3.06 -15.31
CA PRO A 116 -1.86 -3.13 -15.67
C PRO A 116 -2.75 -2.51 -14.58
N LEU A 117 -3.98 -2.24 -14.95
CA LEU A 117 -5.00 -1.78 -14.02
C LEU A 117 -5.22 -2.83 -12.92
N GLY A 118 -5.32 -2.39 -11.67
CA GLY A 118 -5.49 -3.28 -10.52
C GLY A 118 -4.17 -3.85 -9.96
N LYS A 119 -3.01 -3.58 -10.57
CA LYS A 119 -1.72 -3.98 -10.05
C LYS A 119 -0.92 -2.77 -9.58
N TYR A 120 -0.50 -2.80 -8.33
CA TYR A 120 0.32 -1.75 -7.70
C TYR A 120 1.22 -2.37 -6.63
N ILE A 121 2.19 -1.59 -6.17
CA ILE A 121 3.14 -2.02 -5.14
C ILE A 121 2.44 -1.89 -3.78
N LEU A 122 2.45 -2.94 -3.00
CA LEU A 122 1.92 -2.97 -1.64
C LEU A 122 3.05 -2.85 -0.60
N MET A 123 2.71 -2.48 0.63
CA MET A 123 3.62 -2.41 1.77
C MET A 123 4.40 -3.71 1.97
N HIS A 124 3.76 -4.85 1.73
CA HIS A 124 4.38 -6.18 1.79
C HIS A 124 5.59 -6.36 0.89
N SER A 125 5.63 -5.63 -0.25
CA SER A 125 6.70 -5.73 -1.25
C SER A 125 7.87 -4.78 -1.04
N VAL A 126 7.72 -3.71 -0.23
CA VAL A 126 8.72 -2.65 -0.17
C VAL A 126 9.63 -2.76 1.05
N ILE A 127 10.88 -2.40 0.83
CA ILE A 127 11.89 -2.11 1.84
C ILE A 127 12.43 -0.73 1.48
N TYR A 128 12.27 0.25 2.35
CA TYR A 128 12.73 1.62 2.11
C TYR A 128 14.06 1.91 2.80
N ARG A 129 14.86 2.81 2.24
CA ARG A 129 15.95 3.45 2.97
C ARG A 129 15.34 4.24 4.14
N THR A 130 15.81 3.96 5.36
CA THR A 130 15.29 4.61 6.59
C THR A 130 15.39 6.13 6.52
N GLY A 131 16.52 6.64 6.01
CA GLY A 131 16.72 8.06 5.81
C GLY A 131 15.69 8.69 4.89
N LEU A 132 15.30 8.03 3.78
CA LEU A 132 14.27 8.53 2.86
C LEU A 132 12.91 8.73 3.55
N LEU A 133 12.48 7.78 4.41
CA LEU A 133 11.22 7.90 5.15
C LEU A 133 11.22 9.11 6.10
N ARG A 134 12.38 9.45 6.66
CA ARG A 134 12.56 10.63 7.51
C ARG A 134 12.66 11.92 6.69
N GLU A 135 13.41 11.90 5.60
CA GLU A 135 13.57 13.02 4.67
C GLU A 135 12.26 13.46 4.03
N CYS A 136 11.34 12.54 3.75
CA CYS A 136 10.01 12.86 3.23
C CYS A 136 8.98 13.12 4.34
N GLU A 137 9.40 13.15 5.61
CA GLU A 137 8.56 13.45 6.78
C GLU A 137 7.31 12.56 6.84
N LEU A 138 7.45 11.26 6.52
CA LEU A 138 6.32 10.35 6.51
C LEU A 138 5.70 10.23 7.89
N VAL A 139 4.44 10.64 8.02
CA VAL A 139 3.63 10.47 9.23
C VAL A 139 2.29 9.86 8.87
N LEU A 140 2.07 8.65 9.33
CA LEU A 140 0.81 7.93 9.14
C LEU A 140 -0.22 8.36 10.19
N PRO A 141 -1.50 8.56 9.82
CA PRO A 141 -2.52 8.98 10.77
C PRO A 141 -2.82 7.92 11.82
N LYS A 142 -2.97 8.36 13.08
CA LYS A 142 -3.39 7.50 14.19
C LYS A 142 -4.82 6.97 13.97
N HIS A 143 -5.11 5.79 14.55
CA HIS A 143 -6.43 5.16 14.55
C HIS A 143 -7.09 5.09 13.17
N THR A 144 -6.26 4.85 12.14
CA THR A 144 -6.73 4.79 10.75
C THR A 144 -6.28 3.49 10.12
N PHE A 145 -7.22 2.73 9.53
CA PHE A 145 -6.92 1.55 8.71
C PHE A 145 -6.51 1.97 7.29
N TYR A 146 -5.93 1.05 6.55
CA TYR A 146 -5.50 1.25 5.15
C TYR A 146 -4.34 2.24 4.99
N VAL A 147 -3.62 2.54 6.06
CA VAL A 147 -2.45 3.43 6.06
C VAL A 147 -1.24 2.81 5.36
N ASP A 148 -1.24 1.50 5.14
CA ASP A 148 -0.33 0.74 4.27
C ASP A 148 -0.24 1.36 2.87
N ASN A 149 -1.36 1.87 2.34
CA ASN A 149 -1.37 2.62 1.09
C ASN A 149 -0.58 3.93 1.19
N LEU A 150 -0.69 4.66 2.30
CA LEU A 150 0.06 5.90 2.53
C LEU A 150 1.54 5.62 2.72
N PHE A 151 1.90 4.55 3.46
CA PHE A 151 3.28 4.12 3.65
C PHE A 151 4.00 3.89 2.33
N VAL A 152 3.31 3.31 1.34
CA VAL A 152 3.88 3.15 0.00
C VAL A 152 3.83 4.45 -0.80
N TYR A 153 2.69 5.13 -0.81
CA TYR A 153 2.36 6.18 -1.77
C TYR A 153 3.09 7.50 -1.51
N GLN A 154 3.14 7.95 -0.25
CA GLN A 154 3.68 9.25 0.09
C GLN A 154 5.19 9.39 -0.16
N PRO A 155 6.04 8.37 0.10
CA PRO A 155 7.48 8.46 -0.20
C PRO A 155 7.82 8.41 -1.69
N LEU A 156 6.93 7.94 -2.59
CA LEU A 156 7.25 7.72 -4.00
C LEU A 156 7.89 8.90 -4.72
N PRO A 157 7.46 10.16 -4.51
CA PRO A 157 8.10 11.31 -5.14
C PRO A 157 9.58 11.49 -4.79
N SER A 158 10.00 11.01 -3.62
CA SER A 158 11.39 11.07 -3.14
C SER A 158 12.25 9.89 -3.60
N VAL A 159 11.63 8.80 -4.07
CA VAL A 159 12.34 7.62 -4.57
C VAL A 159 12.98 7.91 -5.92
N ARG A 160 14.30 7.82 -5.99
CA ARG A 160 15.08 8.00 -7.22
C ARG A 160 15.61 6.69 -7.78
N THR A 161 16.05 5.80 -6.89
CA THR A 161 16.66 4.52 -7.21
C THR A 161 15.88 3.36 -6.63
N MET A 162 15.69 2.34 -7.45
CA MET A 162 14.94 1.13 -7.09
C MET A 162 15.75 -0.11 -7.44
N TYR A 163 15.51 -1.19 -6.72
CA TYR A 163 16.04 -2.51 -7.04
C TYR A 163 14.91 -3.55 -6.90
N TYR A 164 14.75 -4.42 -7.87
CA TYR A 164 13.78 -5.51 -7.80
C TYR A 164 14.47 -6.85 -7.71
N MET A 165 14.09 -7.66 -6.72
CA MET A 165 14.47 -9.06 -6.58
C MET A 165 13.26 -9.97 -6.79
N ASP A 166 13.36 -10.93 -7.72
CA ASP A 166 12.32 -11.95 -7.93
C ASP A 166 12.39 -13.06 -6.86
N VAL A 167 12.28 -12.67 -5.60
CA VAL A 167 12.24 -13.60 -4.46
C VAL A 167 10.89 -13.49 -3.72
N ASN A 168 10.34 -14.62 -3.30
CA ASN A 168 9.06 -14.71 -2.62
C ASN A 168 9.25 -14.46 -1.11
N PHE A 169 9.50 -13.20 -0.75
CA PHE A 169 9.96 -12.80 0.58
C PHE A 169 8.85 -12.77 1.61
N TYR A 170 7.87 -11.91 1.41
CA TYR A 170 6.81 -11.65 2.40
C TYR A 170 5.68 -12.67 2.28
N ARG A 171 5.22 -13.20 3.42
CA ARG A 171 4.13 -14.17 3.53
C ARG A 171 2.94 -13.49 4.18
N TYR A 172 1.98 -13.11 3.36
CA TYR A 172 0.79 -12.38 3.77
C TYR A 172 -0.34 -13.36 4.10
N PHE A 173 -0.66 -13.48 5.38
CA PHE A 173 -1.70 -14.37 5.86
C PHE A 173 -3.09 -13.78 5.63
N ILE A 174 -3.95 -14.50 4.90
CA ILE A 174 -5.30 -14.07 4.58
C ILE A 174 -6.32 -15.17 4.84
N GLY A 175 -7.58 -14.77 5.05
CA GLY A 175 -8.72 -15.69 5.16
C GLY A 175 -9.37 -15.74 6.54
N ARG A 176 -8.96 -14.87 7.49
CA ARG A 176 -9.73 -14.68 8.73
C ARG A 176 -10.90 -13.73 8.49
N GLU A 177 -12.03 -13.97 9.15
CA GLU A 177 -13.26 -13.18 9.00
C GLU A 177 -13.15 -11.74 9.52
N ASP A 178 -12.25 -11.50 10.48
CA ASP A 178 -12.02 -10.20 11.13
C ASP A 178 -11.05 -9.27 10.35
N GLN A 179 -10.49 -9.75 9.25
CA GLN A 179 -9.49 -8.97 8.50
C GLN A 179 -10.07 -7.69 7.90
N SER A 180 -9.22 -6.66 7.88
CA SER A 180 -9.57 -5.31 7.39
C SER A 180 -10.00 -5.26 5.93
N VAL A 181 -9.63 -6.25 5.14
CA VAL A 181 -9.98 -6.38 3.72
C VAL A 181 -11.36 -7.02 3.47
N HIS A 182 -12.02 -7.53 4.52
CA HIS A 182 -13.39 -8.03 4.41
C HIS A 182 -14.35 -6.88 4.10
N GLU A 183 -15.26 -7.11 3.17
CA GLU A 183 -16.14 -6.07 2.64
C GLU A 183 -16.98 -5.38 3.71
N ASP A 184 -17.62 -6.15 4.60
CA ASP A 184 -18.41 -5.58 5.70
C ASP A 184 -17.56 -4.75 6.67
N VAL A 185 -16.30 -5.15 6.88
CA VAL A 185 -15.34 -4.39 7.68
C VAL A 185 -14.96 -3.10 6.94
N MET A 186 -14.73 -3.16 5.63
CA MET A 186 -14.42 -2.00 4.80
C MET A 186 -15.56 -0.98 4.81
N ILE A 187 -16.81 -1.43 4.69
CA ILE A 187 -17.99 -0.55 4.74
C ILE A 187 -18.12 0.10 6.13
N ARG A 188 -17.97 -0.66 7.21
CA ARG A 188 -18.03 -0.10 8.57
C ARG A 188 -16.92 0.94 8.84
N ARG A 189 -15.77 0.81 8.19
CA ARG A 189 -14.59 1.70 8.33
C ARG A 189 -14.41 2.66 7.17
N ILE A 190 -15.47 2.91 6.41
CA ILE A 190 -15.38 3.66 5.14
C ILE A 190 -14.87 5.08 5.32
N ASP A 191 -15.15 5.74 6.46
CA ASP A 191 -14.66 7.08 6.74
C ASP A 191 -13.12 7.13 6.88
N GLN A 192 -12.51 6.06 7.38
CA GLN A 192 -11.06 5.94 7.43
C GLN A 192 -10.46 5.73 6.02
N GLN A 193 -11.12 4.94 5.19
CA GLN A 193 -10.73 4.78 3.79
C GLN A 193 -10.84 6.11 3.02
N ILE A 194 -11.89 6.89 3.26
CA ILE A 194 -12.05 8.25 2.70
C ILE A 194 -10.91 9.17 3.17
N ARG A 195 -10.53 9.10 4.44
CA ARG A 195 -9.39 9.86 4.98
C ARG A 195 -8.10 9.51 4.24
N VAL A 196 -7.82 8.24 4.03
CA VAL A 196 -6.65 7.78 3.26
C VAL A 196 -6.70 8.29 1.82
N ASN A 197 -7.86 8.22 1.14
CA ASN A 197 -8.03 8.78 -0.20
C ASN A 197 -7.69 10.28 -0.25
N LYS A 198 -8.18 11.08 0.70
CA LYS A 198 -7.90 12.52 0.76
C LYS A 198 -6.41 12.78 0.93
N LEU A 199 -5.73 12.07 1.82
CA LEU A 199 -4.28 12.17 2.01
C LEU A 199 -3.49 11.76 0.76
N MET A 200 -3.95 10.76 0.01
CA MET A 200 -3.34 10.39 -1.28
C MET A 200 -3.58 11.47 -2.35
N ILE A 201 -4.75 12.10 -2.37
CA ILE A 201 -5.04 13.23 -3.26
C ILE A 201 -4.10 14.38 -2.96
N ASP A 202 -3.99 14.77 -1.68
CA ASP A 202 -3.15 15.90 -1.23
C ASP A 202 -1.67 15.67 -1.55
N ALA A 203 -1.21 14.42 -1.49
CA ALA A 203 0.18 14.08 -1.81
C ALA A 203 0.56 14.31 -3.29
N ILE A 204 -0.40 14.47 -4.21
CA ILE A 204 -0.14 14.63 -5.65
C ILE A 204 -0.78 15.88 -6.26
N ALA A 205 -1.85 16.42 -5.65
CA ALA A 205 -2.57 17.57 -6.16
C ALA A 205 -1.68 18.81 -6.24
N GLY A 206 -1.77 19.55 -7.35
CA GLY A 206 -1.02 20.78 -7.58
C GLY A 206 0.50 20.62 -7.71
N ARG A 207 1.09 19.46 -7.44
CA ARG A 207 2.53 19.22 -7.50
C ARG A 207 3.04 19.14 -8.93
N LYS A 208 3.97 20.03 -9.30
CA LYS A 208 4.62 20.10 -10.62
C LYS A 208 6.01 19.46 -10.61
N ASP A 209 6.60 19.25 -9.45
CA ASP A 209 7.94 18.69 -9.22
C ASP A 209 8.00 17.17 -9.44
N ILE A 210 6.86 16.49 -9.44
CA ILE A 210 6.79 15.03 -9.63
C ILE A 210 7.02 14.67 -11.10
N GLY A 211 8.07 13.89 -11.38
CA GLY A 211 8.40 13.42 -12.72
C GLY A 211 7.26 12.64 -13.40
N LYS A 212 7.15 12.75 -14.73
CA LYS A 212 6.05 12.22 -15.54
C LYS A 212 5.74 10.72 -15.26
N ASN A 213 6.76 9.89 -15.09
CA ASN A 213 6.60 8.44 -14.90
C ASN A 213 6.07 8.12 -13.49
N ILE A 214 6.62 8.76 -12.45
CA ILE A 214 6.11 8.61 -11.07
C ILE A 214 4.67 9.11 -11.01
N ARG A 215 4.39 10.32 -11.56
CA ARG A 215 3.04 10.90 -11.57
C ARG A 215 2.04 9.95 -12.25
N ARG A 216 2.43 9.32 -13.36
CA ARG A 216 1.57 8.35 -14.05
C ARG A 216 1.27 7.14 -13.18
N TYR A 217 2.26 6.61 -12.45
CA TYR A 217 2.09 5.50 -11.53
C TYR A 217 1.19 5.89 -10.34
N MET A 218 1.48 7.01 -9.69
CA MET A 218 0.69 7.52 -8.57
C MET A 218 -0.77 7.77 -8.94
N LEU A 219 -1.04 8.34 -10.11
CA LEU A 219 -2.41 8.54 -10.58
C LEU A 219 -3.18 7.23 -10.79
N ARG A 220 -2.52 6.18 -11.27
CA ARG A 220 -3.14 4.86 -11.40
C ARG A 220 -3.43 4.22 -10.05
N TYR A 221 -2.50 4.35 -9.13
CA TYR A 221 -2.70 3.86 -7.77
C TYR A 221 -3.88 4.59 -7.11
N LEU A 222 -3.92 5.92 -7.17
CA LEU A 222 -5.03 6.72 -6.67
C LEU A 222 -6.36 6.33 -7.33
N GLU A 223 -6.38 6.10 -8.66
CA GLU A 223 -7.58 5.66 -9.38
C GLU A 223 -8.15 4.36 -8.83
N ILE A 224 -7.29 3.38 -8.50
CA ILE A 224 -7.70 2.11 -7.90
C ILE A 224 -8.33 2.33 -6.52
N ILE A 225 -7.66 3.07 -5.64
CA ILE A 225 -8.14 3.29 -4.27
C ILE A 225 -9.43 4.11 -4.25
N MET A 226 -9.54 5.15 -5.10
CA MET A 226 -10.78 5.90 -5.30
C MET A 226 -11.92 5.01 -5.81
N THR A 227 -11.61 4.07 -6.68
CA THR A 227 -12.60 3.13 -7.23
C THR A 227 -13.09 2.17 -6.16
N VAL A 228 -12.19 1.56 -5.39
CA VAL A 228 -12.54 0.65 -4.29
C VAL A 228 -13.42 1.37 -3.28
N SER A 229 -13.03 2.56 -2.84
CA SER A 229 -13.82 3.38 -1.92
C SER A 229 -15.20 3.71 -2.47
N SER A 230 -15.28 4.10 -3.76
CA SER A 230 -16.55 4.42 -4.41
C SER A 230 -17.47 3.20 -4.47
N ILE A 231 -16.96 2.01 -4.75
CA ILE A 231 -17.72 0.77 -4.78
C ILE A 231 -18.24 0.40 -3.39
N MET A 232 -17.41 0.49 -2.34
CA MET A 232 -17.84 0.21 -0.96
C MET A 232 -18.95 1.17 -0.53
N LEU A 233 -18.83 2.45 -0.87
CA LEU A 233 -19.87 3.46 -0.61
C LEU A 233 -21.17 3.18 -1.38
N ILE A 234 -21.12 2.69 -2.60
CA ILE A 234 -22.30 2.26 -3.37
C ILE A 234 -22.93 1.01 -2.74
N ARG A 235 -22.11 0.02 -2.35
CA ARG A 235 -22.56 -1.26 -1.83
C ARG A 235 -23.17 -1.18 -0.43
N SER A 236 -22.81 -0.18 0.36
CA SER A 236 -23.46 0.07 1.65
C SER A 236 -24.96 0.31 1.53
N GLY A 237 -25.43 0.76 0.37
CA GLY A 237 -26.86 0.97 0.07
C GLY A 237 -27.48 2.18 0.75
N THR A 238 -26.74 2.96 1.54
CA THR A 238 -27.27 4.12 2.28
C THR A 238 -27.13 5.41 1.49
N GLN A 239 -28.07 6.33 1.66
CA GLN A 239 -28.04 7.65 1.05
C GLN A 239 -26.83 8.46 1.57
N GLU A 240 -26.56 8.37 2.87
CA GLU A 240 -25.41 9.02 3.50
C GLU A 240 -24.08 8.65 2.81
N ASN A 241 -23.85 7.36 2.56
CA ASN A 241 -22.62 6.91 1.91
C ASN A 241 -22.56 7.29 0.43
N LEU A 242 -23.70 7.41 -0.25
CA LEU A 242 -23.73 7.97 -1.61
C LEU A 242 -23.33 9.46 -1.62
N GLU A 243 -23.74 10.22 -0.62
CA GLU A 243 -23.31 11.61 -0.42
C GLU A 243 -21.81 11.69 -0.13
N LYS A 244 -21.29 10.88 0.80
CA LYS A 244 -19.84 10.77 1.06
C LYS A 244 -19.05 10.47 -0.21
N LYS A 245 -19.55 9.58 -1.10
CA LYS A 245 -18.94 9.31 -2.39
C LYS A 245 -18.86 10.58 -3.25
N ASN A 246 -19.97 11.32 -3.37
CA ASN A 246 -20.00 12.54 -4.15
C ASN A 246 -19.05 13.61 -3.57
N GLU A 247 -19.01 13.73 -2.25
CA GLU A 247 -18.07 14.62 -1.54
C GLU A 247 -16.61 14.26 -1.79
N LEU A 248 -16.24 12.97 -1.80
CA LEU A 248 -14.90 12.52 -2.11
C LEU A 248 -14.49 12.93 -3.53
N TRP A 249 -15.36 12.74 -4.52
CA TRP A 249 -15.10 13.17 -5.89
C TRP A 249 -15.06 14.69 -6.03
N LYS A 250 -15.89 15.43 -5.27
CA LYS A 250 -15.84 16.89 -5.18
C LYS A 250 -14.54 17.37 -4.53
N TYR A 251 -14.07 16.68 -3.49
CA TYR A 251 -12.77 16.96 -2.88
C TYR A 251 -11.64 16.87 -3.90
N LEU A 252 -11.57 15.78 -4.67
CA LEU A 252 -10.58 15.63 -5.74
C LEU A 252 -10.69 16.76 -6.79
N LYS A 253 -11.93 17.13 -7.17
CA LYS A 253 -12.16 18.21 -8.14
C LYS A 253 -11.63 19.55 -7.67
N ASN A 254 -11.83 19.84 -6.38
CA ASN A 254 -11.38 21.11 -5.77
C ASN A 254 -9.86 21.12 -5.58
N ALA A 255 -9.25 19.96 -5.22
CA ALA A 255 -7.82 19.84 -5.03
C ALA A 255 -7.03 19.93 -6.36
N ASP A 256 -7.50 19.24 -7.41
CA ASP A 256 -6.87 19.29 -8.74
C ASP A 256 -7.87 18.92 -9.84
N ILE A 257 -8.33 19.91 -10.59
CA ILE A 257 -9.31 19.73 -11.67
C ILE A 257 -8.78 18.85 -12.81
N HIS A 258 -7.47 18.84 -13.08
CA HIS A 258 -6.88 18.05 -14.16
C HIS A 258 -6.82 16.57 -13.77
N ILE A 259 -6.44 16.28 -12.51
CA ILE A 259 -6.48 14.92 -11.97
C ILE A 259 -7.94 14.44 -11.95
N TYR A 260 -8.87 15.26 -11.45
CA TYR A 260 -10.29 14.91 -11.43
C TYR A 260 -10.79 14.53 -12.83
N ARG A 261 -10.57 15.37 -13.84
CA ARG A 261 -10.99 15.09 -15.22
C ARG A 261 -10.40 13.78 -15.73
N LYS A 262 -9.12 13.56 -15.49
CA LYS A 262 -8.41 12.35 -15.92
C LYS A 262 -8.98 11.08 -15.28
N LEU A 263 -9.15 11.05 -13.97
CA LEU A 263 -9.69 9.90 -13.25
C LEU A 263 -11.19 9.71 -13.55
N ARG A 264 -11.98 10.80 -13.54
CA ARG A 264 -13.43 10.76 -13.76
C ARG A 264 -13.80 10.26 -15.15
N MET A 265 -12.98 10.58 -16.15
CA MET A 265 -13.18 10.17 -17.55
C MET A 265 -12.50 8.83 -17.88
N GLY A 266 -11.69 8.30 -16.98
CA GLY A 266 -11.11 6.96 -17.10
C GLY A 266 -12.16 5.86 -17.02
N ILE A 267 -11.79 4.63 -17.41
CA ILE A 267 -12.71 3.47 -17.44
C ILE A 267 -13.30 3.22 -16.05
N LEU A 268 -12.46 3.19 -15.01
CA LEU A 268 -12.90 2.95 -13.63
C LEU A 268 -13.76 4.11 -13.11
N GLY A 269 -13.31 5.36 -13.33
CA GLY A 269 -14.05 6.53 -12.89
C GLY A 269 -15.42 6.66 -13.54
N ARG A 270 -15.55 6.32 -14.83
CA ARG A 270 -16.86 6.24 -15.51
C ARG A 270 -17.70 5.14 -14.87
N GLY A 271 -17.12 3.95 -14.69
CA GLY A 271 -17.83 2.79 -14.13
C GLY A 271 -18.46 3.08 -12.76
N VAL A 272 -17.71 3.67 -11.81
CA VAL A 272 -18.24 3.94 -10.45
C VAL A 272 -19.09 5.21 -10.35
N ASN A 273 -19.23 5.96 -11.41
CA ASN A 273 -20.03 7.19 -11.43
C ASN A 273 -21.15 7.14 -12.48
N LEU A 274 -21.63 5.96 -12.83
CA LEU A 274 -22.84 5.80 -13.64
C LEU A 274 -24.05 6.40 -12.91
N PRO A 275 -24.96 7.10 -13.61
CA PRO A 275 -26.09 7.77 -12.99
C PRO A 275 -27.19 6.81 -12.58
N GLY A 276 -27.98 7.20 -11.56
CA GLY A 276 -29.17 6.50 -11.13
C GLY A 276 -28.94 5.15 -10.45
N GLY A 277 -30.02 4.48 -10.06
CA GLY A 277 -29.99 3.16 -9.42
C GLY A 277 -29.46 2.06 -10.34
N SER A 278 -29.91 2.04 -11.58
CA SER A 278 -29.46 1.05 -12.58
C SER A 278 -27.95 1.17 -12.85
N GLY A 279 -27.41 2.40 -12.93
CA GLY A 279 -25.99 2.62 -13.10
C GLY A 279 -25.18 2.09 -11.90
N ARG A 280 -25.65 2.27 -10.68
CA ARG A 280 -25.03 1.71 -9.48
C ARG A 280 -25.01 0.17 -9.49
N ASN A 281 -26.11 -0.45 -9.90
CA ASN A 281 -26.19 -1.91 -10.01
C ASN A 281 -25.17 -2.47 -11.03
N ILE A 282 -25.00 -1.79 -12.17
CA ILE A 282 -23.99 -2.12 -13.16
C ILE A 282 -22.56 -2.00 -12.56
N SER A 283 -22.29 -0.92 -11.83
CA SER A 283 -20.98 -0.73 -11.15
C SER A 283 -20.66 -1.88 -10.19
N VAL A 284 -21.64 -2.30 -9.39
CA VAL A 284 -21.50 -3.42 -8.46
C VAL A 284 -21.32 -4.76 -9.19
N ALA A 285 -22.05 -4.99 -10.27
CA ALA A 285 -21.92 -6.21 -11.07
C ALA A 285 -20.53 -6.34 -11.70
N ILE A 286 -19.99 -5.24 -12.27
CA ILE A 286 -18.63 -5.20 -12.82
C ILE A 286 -17.59 -5.47 -11.71
N TYR A 287 -17.77 -4.90 -10.53
CA TYR A 287 -16.87 -5.14 -9.40
C TYR A 287 -16.88 -6.61 -8.96
N LYS A 288 -18.06 -7.23 -8.79
CA LYS A 288 -18.18 -8.65 -8.45
C LYS A 288 -17.53 -9.56 -9.50
N LEU A 289 -17.65 -9.20 -10.77
CA LEU A 289 -16.97 -9.92 -11.85
C LEU A 289 -15.45 -9.78 -11.74
N ALA A 290 -14.95 -8.57 -11.51
CA ALA A 290 -13.52 -8.31 -11.31
C ALA A 290 -12.97 -9.07 -10.09
N GLN A 291 -13.70 -9.16 -8.97
CA GLN A 291 -13.30 -9.96 -7.81
C GLN A 291 -13.05 -11.43 -8.18
N LYS A 292 -13.92 -12.04 -8.99
CA LYS A 292 -13.75 -13.44 -9.45
C LYS A 292 -12.48 -13.64 -10.27
N PHE A 293 -12.13 -12.66 -11.13
CA PHE A 293 -10.96 -12.77 -12.01
C PHE A 293 -9.64 -12.39 -11.32
N TYR A 294 -9.67 -11.41 -10.44
CA TYR A 294 -8.45 -10.91 -9.77
C TYR A 294 -8.24 -11.52 -8.38
N GLY A 295 -9.25 -12.22 -7.85
CA GLY A 295 -9.13 -12.95 -6.57
C GLY A 295 -8.83 -12.01 -5.39
N PHE A 296 -9.51 -10.88 -5.33
CA PHE A 296 -9.59 -10.08 -4.12
C PHE A 296 -10.58 -10.77 -3.17
N ASN A 297 -10.11 -11.68 -2.40
CA ASN A 297 -10.64 -12.41 -1.22
C ASN A 297 -10.29 -13.89 -1.29
#